data_d08bb6b0da0e36c7549bb8bc6d72f4f9
#
_entry.id   d08bb6b0da0e36c7549bb8bc6d72f4f9
#
_cell.length_a   1.000
_cell.length_b   1.000
_cell.length_c   1.000
_cell.angle_alpha   90.00
_cell.angle_beta   90.00
_cell.angle_gamma   90.00
#
_symmetry.space_group_name_H-M   'P 1'
#
loop_
_entity.id
_entity.type
_entity.pdbx_description
1 polymer ?
#
loop_
_entity_poly.entity_id
_entity_poly.type
_entity_poly.pdbx_seq_one_letter_code
_entity_poly.pdbx_strand_id
1 'polypeptide(L)'
;TKTDVTRGEILDRNGEVLATSIKTKDLYINFKHILDKEKLFKKLTKMFPNKVHLLKLNKQKKYILLKKHLSLDEINELKKIGDPGIVFQTSEKRIYPQHNIFSHLTGFKIDKLKSKLENNFDWTLSIGNDLRLTVDLKVQNIVRDELIKGLELYNAKSALSIVMNVKNGEILSMVSLPDFDPNFPSTIHAFTENNLVTEARYEMGSTLKMFNAALAFELKSSVIKKKFDISKGYQLTNKSTIND
;
A
#
# COMPACT_ATOMS: atom_id res chain seq x y z
N THR A 1 6.29 1.64 31.08
CA THR A 1 5.35 0.57 30.70
C THR A 1 4.86 0.86 29.29
N LYS A 2 5.37 0.13 28.29
CA LYS A 2 4.72 0.13 26.95
C LYS A 2 3.32 -0.42 27.15
N THR A 3 2.32 0.42 26.96
CA THR A 3 0.93 -0.01 26.86
C THR A 3 0.84 -1.03 25.73
N ASP A 4 0.22 -2.19 26.02
CA ASP A 4 0.08 -3.33 25.09
C ASP A 4 -1.06 -3.05 24.07
N VAL A 5 -1.05 -1.82 23.49
CA VAL A 5 -2.05 -1.34 22.55
C VAL A 5 -1.71 -1.87 21.19
N THR A 6 -2.60 -2.66 20.61
CA THR A 6 -2.52 -3.10 19.21
C THR A 6 -2.84 -1.93 18.29
N ARG A 7 -2.08 -1.79 17.19
CA ARG A 7 -2.31 -0.75 16.18
C ARG A 7 -3.71 -0.87 15.58
N GLY A 8 -4.44 0.25 15.50
CA GLY A 8 -5.79 0.32 14.96
C GLY A 8 -5.93 -0.20 13.54
N GLU A 9 -7.13 -0.58 13.17
CA GLU A 9 -7.47 -1.09 11.83
C GLU A 9 -7.70 0.03 10.83
N ILE A 10 -7.52 -0.26 9.54
CA ILE A 10 -8.01 0.56 8.45
C ILE A 10 -9.19 -0.18 7.82
N LEU A 11 -10.34 0.47 7.77
CA LEU A 11 -11.60 -0.11 7.32
C LEU A 11 -12.12 0.64 6.10
N ASP A 12 -12.85 -0.05 5.24
CA ASP A 12 -13.65 0.60 4.20
C ASP A 12 -14.91 1.25 4.81
N ARG A 13 -15.76 1.86 3.97
CA ARG A 13 -17.00 2.51 4.42
C ARG A 13 -18.02 1.54 5.06
N ASN A 14 -17.95 0.26 4.72
CA ASN A 14 -18.86 -0.80 5.18
C ASN A 14 -18.31 -1.55 6.40
N GLY A 15 -17.07 -1.28 6.81
CA GLY A 15 -16.39 -1.96 7.91
C GLY A 15 -15.54 -3.16 7.46
N GLU A 16 -15.34 -3.34 6.14
CA GLU A 16 -14.42 -4.36 5.64
C GLU A 16 -12.97 -3.99 5.96
N VAL A 17 -12.21 -4.96 6.46
CA VAL A 17 -10.84 -4.73 6.93
C VAL A 17 -9.88 -4.62 5.75
N LEU A 18 -9.22 -3.46 5.63
CA LEU A 18 -8.20 -3.17 4.61
C LEU A 18 -6.78 -3.36 5.17
N ALA A 19 -6.58 -3.06 6.45
CA ALA A 19 -5.33 -3.33 7.15
C ALA A 19 -5.60 -3.61 8.62
N THR A 20 -4.98 -4.67 9.16
CA THR A 20 -5.09 -5.06 10.57
C THR A 20 -3.74 -5.46 11.12
N SER A 21 -3.64 -5.62 12.43
CA SER A 21 -2.42 -6.06 13.11
C SER A 21 -2.67 -7.32 13.92
N ILE A 22 -1.80 -8.31 13.78
CA ILE A 22 -1.85 -9.54 14.54
C ILE A 22 -0.65 -9.66 15.47
N LYS A 23 -0.88 -10.21 16.68
CA LYS A 23 0.21 -10.54 17.60
C LYS A 23 0.98 -11.76 17.07
N THR A 24 2.28 -11.62 16.97
CA THR A 24 3.21 -12.67 16.53
C THR A 24 4.37 -12.82 17.53
N LYS A 25 5.29 -13.70 17.24
CA LYS A 25 6.53 -13.84 18.01
C LYS A 25 7.74 -13.73 17.10
N ASP A 26 8.72 -12.96 17.56
CA ASP A 26 10.04 -12.87 16.95
C ASP A 26 11.01 -13.82 17.63
N LEU A 27 11.91 -14.42 16.88
CA LEU A 27 12.95 -15.30 17.37
C LEU A 27 14.23 -14.52 17.62
N TYR A 28 14.64 -14.52 18.87
CA TYR A 28 15.94 -14.02 19.28
C TYR A 28 16.83 -15.17 19.80
N ILE A 29 18.12 -15.05 19.57
CA ILE A 29 19.12 -15.96 20.14
C ILE A 29 19.94 -15.19 21.16
N ASN A 30 19.92 -15.71 22.41
CA ASN A 30 20.76 -15.23 23.50
C ASN A 30 21.98 -16.16 23.67
N PHE A 31 23.10 -15.73 23.14
CA PHE A 31 24.33 -16.55 23.12
C PHE A 31 24.87 -16.91 24.51
N LYS A 32 24.52 -16.18 25.55
CA LYS A 32 24.96 -16.45 26.92
C LYS A 32 24.29 -17.68 27.55
N HIS A 33 23.07 -18.01 27.09
CA HIS A 33 22.24 -19.04 27.69
C HIS A 33 22.15 -20.28 26.84
N ILE A 34 22.92 -20.39 25.74
CA ILE A 34 22.95 -21.58 24.90
C ILE A 34 23.64 -22.69 25.67
N LEU A 35 22.99 -23.86 25.77
CA LEU A 35 23.55 -25.06 26.41
C LEU A 35 24.49 -25.81 25.48
N ASP A 36 24.05 -26.09 24.25
CA ASP A 36 24.82 -26.80 23.23
C ASP A 36 24.75 -26.00 21.90
N LYS A 37 25.83 -25.27 21.65
CA LYS A 37 25.93 -24.39 20.50
C LYS A 37 25.92 -25.12 19.15
N GLU A 38 26.60 -26.23 19.06
CA GLU A 38 26.69 -26.98 17.80
C GLU A 38 25.35 -27.60 17.44
N LYS A 39 24.70 -28.25 18.40
CA LYS A 39 23.39 -28.86 18.25
C LYS A 39 22.32 -27.82 17.91
N LEU A 40 22.30 -26.70 18.63
CA LEU A 40 21.35 -25.59 18.38
C LEU A 40 21.56 -25.04 16.98
N PHE A 41 22.78 -24.69 16.59
CA PHE A 41 23.09 -24.10 15.29
C PHE A 41 22.77 -25.06 14.14
N LYS A 42 23.04 -26.37 14.28
CA LYS A 42 22.65 -27.35 13.28
C LYS A 42 21.14 -27.37 13.05
N LYS A 43 20.35 -27.33 14.14
CA LYS A 43 18.87 -27.28 14.04
C LYS A 43 18.39 -25.97 13.42
N LEU A 44 18.90 -24.82 13.88
CA LEU A 44 18.53 -23.52 13.35
C LEU A 44 18.91 -23.32 11.87
N THR A 45 20.06 -23.90 11.47
CA THR A 45 20.49 -23.91 10.06
C THR A 45 19.53 -24.69 9.17
N LYS A 46 19.02 -25.82 9.66
CA LYS A 46 18.02 -26.61 8.94
C LYS A 46 16.69 -25.87 8.81
N MET A 47 16.26 -25.20 9.87
CA MET A 47 14.98 -24.46 9.88
C MET A 47 15.06 -23.14 9.09
N PHE A 48 16.19 -22.43 9.15
CA PHE A 48 16.36 -21.09 8.59
C PHE A 48 17.67 -20.97 7.78
N PRO A 49 17.82 -21.69 6.66
CA PRO A 49 19.09 -21.76 5.91
C PRO A 49 19.58 -20.38 5.45
N ASN A 50 18.67 -19.49 5.08
CA ASN A 50 18.99 -18.13 4.62
C ASN A 50 19.43 -17.16 5.75
N LYS A 51 19.36 -17.58 7.02
CA LYS A 51 19.72 -16.77 8.20
C LYS A 51 20.99 -17.22 8.89
N VAL A 52 21.67 -18.27 8.39
CA VAL A 52 22.89 -18.86 8.98
C VAL A 52 24.02 -17.86 9.13
N HIS A 53 24.15 -16.92 8.19
CA HIS A 53 25.15 -15.85 8.24
C HIS A 53 25.01 -14.99 9.51
N LEU A 54 23.79 -14.77 10.01
CA LEU A 54 23.55 -14.01 11.24
C LEU A 54 24.12 -14.72 12.48
N LEU A 55 24.09 -16.06 12.50
CA LEU A 55 24.66 -16.87 13.57
C LEU A 55 26.19 -16.84 13.55
N LYS A 56 26.81 -16.73 12.36
CA LYS A 56 28.27 -16.70 12.17
C LYS A 56 28.89 -15.31 12.45
N LEU A 57 28.19 -14.23 12.07
CA LEU A 57 28.72 -12.87 12.15
C LEU A 57 28.81 -12.31 13.58
N ASN A 58 28.18 -12.92 14.57
CA ASN A 58 27.98 -12.30 15.88
C ASN A 58 28.73 -12.96 17.05
N LYS A 59 30.06 -13.20 16.90
CA LYS A 59 30.89 -13.59 18.06
C LYS A 59 30.92 -12.53 19.19
N GLN A 60 30.56 -11.26 18.90
CA GLN A 60 30.60 -10.15 19.87
C GLN A 60 29.23 -9.75 20.44
N LYS A 61 28.12 -10.09 19.78
CA LYS A 61 26.77 -9.71 20.25
C LYS A 61 26.19 -10.78 21.16
N LYS A 62 25.76 -10.34 22.34
CA LYS A 62 25.13 -11.24 23.34
C LYS A 62 23.73 -11.70 22.94
N TYR A 63 23.05 -10.96 22.05
CA TYR A 63 21.65 -11.13 21.70
C TYR A 63 21.40 -10.71 20.25
N ILE A 64 20.79 -11.56 19.44
CA ILE A 64 20.48 -11.28 18.03
C ILE A 64 19.04 -11.63 17.69
N LEU A 65 18.41 -10.82 16.85
CA LEU A 65 17.16 -11.13 16.16
C LEU A 65 17.48 -12.06 14.98
N LEU A 66 17.00 -13.30 15.02
CA LEU A 66 17.21 -14.26 13.94
C LEU A 66 16.09 -14.22 12.91
N LYS A 67 14.82 -14.17 13.36
CA LYS A 67 13.65 -14.13 12.49
C LYS A 67 12.52 -13.34 13.15
N LYS A 68 11.88 -12.47 12.37
CA LYS A 68 10.62 -11.81 12.73
C LYS A 68 9.43 -12.67 12.32
N HIS A 69 8.33 -12.53 13.07
CA HIS A 69 7.01 -13.07 12.73
C HIS A 69 7.01 -14.58 12.45
N LEU A 70 7.33 -15.36 13.47
CA LEU A 70 7.30 -16.82 13.41
C LEU A 70 5.88 -17.34 13.14
N SER A 71 5.78 -18.42 12.35
CA SER A 71 4.56 -19.21 12.25
C SER A 71 4.33 -20.05 13.50
N LEU A 72 3.12 -20.56 13.70
CA LEU A 72 2.82 -21.46 14.82
C LEU A 72 3.65 -22.74 14.77
N ASP A 73 3.85 -23.31 13.59
CA ASP A 73 4.67 -24.53 13.40
C ASP A 73 6.14 -24.28 13.76
N GLU A 74 6.70 -23.13 13.33
CA GLU A 74 8.05 -22.75 13.69
C GLU A 74 8.22 -22.56 15.20
N ILE A 75 7.24 -21.95 15.86
CA ILE A 75 7.25 -21.79 17.32
C ILE A 75 7.24 -23.15 18.02
N ASN A 76 6.40 -24.08 17.55
CA ASN A 76 6.29 -25.42 18.11
C ASN A 76 7.59 -26.22 17.92
N GLU A 77 8.18 -26.17 16.74
CA GLU A 77 9.46 -26.84 16.45
C GLU A 77 10.61 -26.24 17.30
N LEU A 78 10.66 -24.92 17.43
CA LEU A 78 11.66 -24.25 18.26
C LEU A 78 11.50 -24.60 19.75
N LYS A 79 10.27 -24.71 20.27
CA LYS A 79 10.00 -25.13 21.65
C LYS A 79 10.47 -26.57 21.92
N LYS A 80 10.34 -27.49 20.95
CA LYS A 80 10.85 -28.87 21.06
C LYS A 80 12.36 -28.94 21.17
N ILE A 81 13.10 -27.90 20.77
CA ILE A 81 14.57 -27.85 20.94
C ILE A 81 14.93 -27.75 22.42
N GLY A 82 14.16 -26.96 23.20
CA GLY A 82 14.33 -26.84 24.65
C GLY A 82 15.58 -26.09 25.09
N ASP A 83 16.25 -25.35 24.21
CA ASP A 83 17.46 -24.59 24.55
C ASP A 83 17.09 -23.18 25.09
N PRO A 84 17.55 -22.79 26.28
CA PRO A 84 17.26 -21.50 26.90
C PRO A 84 17.89 -20.31 26.15
N GLY A 85 18.79 -20.54 25.22
CA GLY A 85 19.27 -19.52 24.28
C GLY A 85 18.24 -19.09 23.27
N ILE A 86 17.13 -19.85 23.09
CA ILE A 86 16.00 -19.48 22.25
C ILE A 86 15.07 -18.57 23.05
N VAL A 87 14.89 -17.33 22.58
CA VAL A 87 14.02 -16.34 23.25
C VAL A 87 12.95 -15.88 22.28
N PHE A 88 11.69 -16.01 22.71
CA PHE A 88 10.54 -15.48 21.98
C PHE A 88 10.16 -14.12 22.55
N GLN A 89 10.13 -13.12 21.67
CA GLN A 89 9.61 -11.79 22.02
C GLN A 89 8.31 -11.55 21.29
N THR A 90 7.29 -11.09 22.00
CA THR A 90 6.02 -10.68 21.38
C THR A 90 6.28 -9.50 20.45
N SER A 91 5.75 -9.59 19.25
CA SER A 91 5.82 -8.56 18.21
C SER A 91 4.46 -8.44 17.54
N GLU A 92 4.32 -7.43 16.70
CA GLU A 92 3.11 -7.15 15.95
C GLU A 92 3.43 -7.19 14.46
N LYS A 93 2.60 -7.89 13.69
CA LYS A 93 2.69 -7.95 12.23
C LYS A 93 1.48 -7.26 11.63
N ARG A 94 1.71 -6.23 10.80
CA ARG A 94 0.68 -5.61 9.98
C ARG A 94 0.34 -6.53 8.82
N ILE A 95 -0.96 -6.70 8.56
CA ILE A 95 -1.50 -7.54 7.50
C ILE A 95 -2.51 -6.72 6.70
N TYR A 96 -2.50 -6.95 5.39
CA TYR A 96 -3.39 -6.33 4.42
C TYR A 96 -4.22 -7.44 3.76
N PRO A 97 -5.42 -7.77 4.32
CA PRO A 97 -6.24 -8.92 3.88
C PRO A 97 -6.69 -8.82 2.43
N GLN A 98 -6.79 -7.59 1.91
CA GLN A 98 -7.21 -7.33 0.52
C GLN A 98 -6.05 -7.34 -0.46
N HIS A 99 -4.85 -7.77 -0.02
CA HIS A 99 -3.66 -7.85 -0.85
C HIS A 99 -3.40 -6.56 -1.64
N ASN A 100 -3.31 -6.66 -2.97
CA ASN A 100 -2.97 -5.56 -3.87
C ASN A 100 -4.13 -4.57 -4.15
N ILE A 101 -5.37 -4.92 -3.80
CA ILE A 101 -6.57 -4.15 -4.17
C ILE A 101 -6.51 -2.69 -3.68
N PHE A 102 -5.98 -2.47 -2.48
CA PHE A 102 -5.84 -1.15 -1.86
C PHE A 102 -4.39 -0.71 -1.63
N SER A 103 -3.44 -1.36 -2.29
CA SER A 103 -2.00 -1.15 -2.04
C SER A 103 -1.57 0.32 -2.10
N HIS A 104 -2.00 1.06 -3.12
CA HIS A 104 -1.67 2.47 -3.29
C HIS A 104 -2.39 3.41 -2.31
N LEU A 105 -3.49 2.95 -1.72
CA LEU A 105 -4.24 3.73 -0.75
C LEU A 105 -3.74 3.48 0.68
N THR A 106 -3.70 2.21 1.12
CA THR A 106 -3.22 1.86 2.45
C THR A 106 -1.72 2.04 2.57
N GLY A 107 -0.97 1.75 1.49
CA GLY A 107 0.48 1.62 1.54
C GLY A 107 0.92 0.37 2.29
N PHE A 108 2.12 0.40 2.82
CA PHE A 108 2.68 -0.66 3.66
C PHE A 108 3.58 -0.07 4.75
N LYS A 109 3.61 -0.71 5.92
CA LYS A 109 4.45 -0.25 7.02
C LYS A 109 5.84 -0.88 6.93
N ILE A 110 6.84 -0.10 6.55
CA ILE A 110 8.25 -0.43 6.75
C ILE A 110 8.91 0.72 7.52
N ASP A 111 9.83 0.39 8.42
CA ASP A 111 10.51 1.32 9.34
C ASP A 111 11.19 2.54 8.69
N LYS A 112 11.26 2.62 7.36
CA LYS A 112 11.96 3.69 6.64
C LYS A 112 11.33 4.12 5.30
N LEU A 113 10.22 3.54 4.85
CA LEU A 113 9.60 3.86 3.55
C LEU A 113 8.22 4.47 3.70
N LYS A 114 7.94 5.45 2.86
CA LYS A 114 6.78 6.34 2.85
C LYS A 114 5.48 5.62 2.49
N SER A 115 4.85 4.93 3.42
CA SER A 115 3.47 4.52 3.23
C SER A 115 2.54 5.70 3.50
N LYS A 116 1.64 6.01 2.58
CA LYS A 116 0.91 7.30 2.62
C LYS A 116 -0.11 7.37 3.75
N LEU A 117 -1.10 6.48 3.82
CA LEU A 117 -2.09 6.51 4.90
C LEU A 117 -1.51 6.01 6.23
N GLU A 118 -0.76 4.90 6.22
CA GLU A 118 -0.14 4.35 7.42
C GLU A 118 0.75 5.37 8.14
N ASN A 119 1.43 6.26 7.41
CA ASN A 119 2.28 7.30 8.00
C ASN A 119 1.51 8.58 8.33
N ASN A 120 0.60 9.01 7.46
CA ASN A 120 -0.17 10.24 7.70
C ASN A 120 -1.06 10.13 8.94
N PHE A 121 -1.56 8.92 9.23
CA PHE A 121 -2.41 8.62 10.39
C PHE A 121 -1.70 7.74 11.42
N ASP A 122 -0.36 7.71 11.43
CA ASP A 122 0.42 6.85 12.32
C ASP A 122 0.09 7.11 13.79
N TRP A 123 -0.08 8.36 14.20
CA TRP A 123 -0.44 8.69 15.58
C TRP A 123 -1.80 8.08 15.96
N THR A 124 -2.83 8.26 15.14
CA THR A 124 -4.17 7.71 15.38
C THR A 124 -4.15 6.19 15.49
N LEU A 125 -3.51 5.53 14.52
CA LEU A 125 -3.41 4.08 14.49
C LEU A 125 -2.54 3.52 15.62
N SER A 126 -1.46 4.20 16.00
CA SER A 126 -0.52 3.72 17.02
C SER A 126 -1.11 3.72 18.44
N ILE A 127 -2.13 4.53 18.71
CA ILE A 127 -2.87 4.54 19.97
C ILE A 127 -4.08 3.59 19.98
N GLY A 128 -4.25 2.78 18.91
CA GLY A 128 -5.29 1.76 18.80
C GLY A 128 -6.61 2.25 18.21
N ASN A 129 -6.69 3.48 17.70
CA ASN A 129 -7.90 3.98 17.04
C ASN A 129 -7.96 3.51 15.59
N ASP A 130 -9.14 3.07 15.17
CA ASP A 130 -9.40 2.65 13.80
C ASP A 130 -9.57 3.85 12.87
N LEU A 131 -9.23 3.66 11.60
CA LEU A 131 -9.41 4.62 10.53
C LEU A 131 -10.44 4.07 9.52
N ARG A 132 -11.61 4.71 9.44
CA ARG A 132 -12.62 4.37 8.44
C ARG A 132 -12.49 5.28 7.24
N LEU A 133 -12.35 4.69 6.05
CA LEU A 133 -12.24 5.38 4.77
C LEU A 133 -13.59 5.44 4.05
N THR A 134 -13.70 6.31 3.05
CA THR A 134 -14.90 6.45 2.21
C THR A 134 -14.97 5.41 1.09
N VAL A 135 -13.86 4.71 0.80
CA VAL A 135 -13.78 3.71 -0.27
C VAL A 135 -14.69 2.51 0.00
N ASP A 136 -15.12 1.86 -1.06
CA ASP A 136 -15.97 0.67 -1.05
C ASP A 136 -15.23 -0.48 -1.72
N LEU A 137 -15.02 -1.59 -0.99
CA LEU A 137 -14.28 -2.76 -1.48
C LEU A 137 -14.89 -3.34 -2.76
N LYS A 138 -16.22 -3.38 -2.87
CA LYS A 138 -16.89 -3.94 -4.05
C LYS A 138 -16.68 -3.07 -5.27
N VAL A 139 -16.84 -1.74 -5.11
CA VAL A 139 -16.60 -0.77 -6.19
C VAL A 139 -15.13 -0.80 -6.61
N GLN A 140 -14.21 -0.86 -5.64
CA GLN A 140 -12.76 -0.94 -5.90
C GLN A 140 -12.41 -2.18 -6.75
N ASN A 141 -12.96 -3.37 -6.39
CA ASN A 141 -12.73 -4.60 -7.13
C ASN A 141 -13.26 -4.51 -8.57
N ILE A 142 -14.50 -4.05 -8.75
CA ILE A 142 -15.10 -3.92 -10.09
C ILE A 142 -14.24 -3.00 -10.97
N VAL A 143 -13.88 -1.83 -10.45
CA VAL A 143 -13.07 -0.85 -11.21
C VAL A 143 -11.69 -1.43 -11.54
N ARG A 144 -11.07 -2.12 -10.60
CA ARG A 144 -9.76 -2.74 -10.81
C ARG A 144 -9.81 -3.80 -11.92
N ASP A 145 -10.81 -4.69 -11.86
CA ASP A 145 -10.96 -5.76 -12.85
C ASP A 145 -11.20 -5.20 -14.27
N GLU A 146 -12.01 -4.16 -14.40
CA GLU A 146 -12.24 -3.50 -15.68
C GLU A 146 -10.98 -2.80 -16.22
N LEU A 147 -10.18 -2.18 -15.33
CA LEU A 147 -8.91 -1.58 -15.71
C LEU A 147 -7.88 -2.63 -16.17
N ILE A 148 -7.84 -3.81 -15.54
CA ILE A 148 -6.97 -4.92 -15.97
C ILE A 148 -7.35 -5.37 -17.40
N LYS A 149 -8.64 -5.58 -17.66
CA LYS A 149 -9.13 -5.90 -19.02
C LYS A 149 -8.75 -4.82 -20.04
N GLY A 150 -8.86 -3.55 -19.63
CA GLY A 150 -8.43 -2.43 -20.47
C GLY A 150 -6.92 -2.44 -20.76
N LEU A 151 -6.08 -2.71 -19.75
CA LEU A 151 -4.63 -2.85 -19.94
C LEU A 151 -4.28 -3.92 -20.97
N GLU A 152 -4.93 -5.08 -20.87
CA GLU A 152 -4.72 -6.20 -21.78
C GLU A 152 -5.21 -5.86 -23.19
N LEU A 153 -6.44 -5.33 -23.32
CA LEU A 153 -7.06 -5.00 -24.59
C LEU A 153 -6.26 -3.98 -25.41
N TYR A 154 -5.73 -2.95 -24.72
CA TYR A 154 -5.00 -1.86 -25.38
C TYR A 154 -3.48 -2.00 -25.31
N ASN A 155 -2.97 -3.11 -24.76
CA ASN A 155 -1.54 -3.32 -24.48
C ASN A 155 -0.91 -2.09 -23.78
N ALA A 156 -1.63 -1.54 -22.80
CA ALA A 156 -1.23 -0.33 -22.11
C ALA A 156 -0.24 -0.63 -20.98
N LYS A 157 0.64 0.31 -20.66
CA LYS A 157 1.66 0.15 -19.61
C LYS A 157 1.11 0.41 -18.20
N SER A 158 0.07 1.22 -18.11
CA SER A 158 -0.56 1.61 -16.85
C SER A 158 -2.01 2.01 -17.07
N ALA A 159 -2.81 1.89 -16.03
CA ALA A 159 -4.18 2.39 -16.01
C ALA A 159 -4.50 2.95 -14.63
N LEU A 160 -5.39 3.93 -14.59
CA LEU A 160 -5.84 4.52 -13.34
C LEU A 160 -7.31 4.94 -13.44
N SER A 161 -7.97 4.96 -12.29
CA SER A 161 -9.34 5.44 -12.19
C SER A 161 -9.63 5.96 -10.79
N ILE A 162 -10.53 6.93 -10.73
CA ILE A 162 -11.13 7.41 -9.50
C ILE A 162 -12.65 7.44 -9.68
N VAL A 163 -13.37 6.92 -8.68
CA VAL A 163 -14.83 7.02 -8.61
C VAL A 163 -15.19 7.87 -7.41
N MET A 164 -15.91 8.96 -7.66
CA MET A 164 -16.26 9.93 -6.64
C MET A 164 -17.76 10.19 -6.61
N ASN A 165 -18.33 10.31 -5.43
CA ASN A 165 -19.69 10.75 -5.23
C ASN A 165 -19.76 12.28 -5.44
N VAL A 166 -20.40 12.71 -6.52
CA VAL A 166 -20.48 14.15 -6.89
C VAL A 166 -21.27 15.01 -5.90
N LYS A 167 -22.08 14.41 -5.02
CA LYS A 167 -22.89 15.15 -4.05
C LYS A 167 -22.11 15.60 -2.82
N ASN A 168 -21.12 14.82 -2.39
CA ASN A 168 -20.40 15.05 -1.13
C ASN A 168 -18.87 14.96 -1.27
N GLY A 169 -18.35 14.58 -2.46
CA GLY A 169 -16.91 14.46 -2.71
C GLY A 169 -16.26 13.19 -2.16
N GLU A 170 -17.02 12.24 -1.61
CA GLU A 170 -16.46 10.97 -1.14
C GLU A 170 -15.87 10.16 -2.28
N ILE A 171 -14.64 9.68 -2.09
CA ILE A 171 -13.98 8.78 -3.02
C ILE A 171 -14.42 7.36 -2.70
N LEU A 172 -15.12 6.72 -3.64
CA LEU A 172 -15.61 5.35 -3.52
C LEU A 172 -14.59 4.31 -4.00
N SER A 173 -13.76 4.69 -4.96
CA SER A 173 -12.68 3.86 -5.51
C SER A 173 -11.54 4.73 -6.01
N MET A 174 -10.31 4.26 -5.81
CA MET A 174 -9.08 4.85 -6.33
C MET A 174 -8.13 3.72 -6.71
N VAL A 175 -8.01 3.47 -8.01
CA VAL A 175 -7.18 2.38 -8.56
C VAL A 175 -6.03 2.96 -9.37
N SER A 176 -4.85 2.44 -9.14
CA SER A 176 -3.63 2.70 -9.91
C SER A 176 -2.99 1.37 -10.27
N LEU A 177 -2.73 1.13 -11.56
CA LEU A 177 -2.11 -0.09 -12.07
C LEU A 177 -0.83 0.26 -12.84
N PRO A 178 0.23 -0.57 -12.73
CA PRO A 178 0.32 -1.81 -11.97
C PRO A 178 0.35 -1.56 -10.46
N ASP A 179 -0.23 -2.50 -9.71
CA ASP A 179 -0.27 -2.49 -8.26
C ASP A 179 0.75 -3.48 -7.65
N PHE A 180 0.78 -3.59 -6.31
CA PHE A 180 1.68 -4.46 -5.57
C PHE A 180 0.97 -5.07 -4.35
N ASP A 181 1.50 -6.18 -3.80
CA ASP A 181 0.99 -6.71 -2.53
C ASP A 181 1.79 -6.13 -1.35
N PRO A 182 1.15 -5.31 -0.48
CA PRO A 182 1.82 -4.70 0.67
C PRO A 182 2.27 -5.71 1.74
N ASN A 183 1.80 -6.97 1.68
CA ASN A 183 2.29 -8.04 2.54
C ASN A 183 3.69 -8.53 2.16
N PHE A 184 4.15 -8.24 0.93
CA PHE A 184 5.46 -8.64 0.39
C PHE A 184 6.31 -7.45 -0.06
N PRO A 185 6.73 -6.56 0.86
CA PRO A 185 7.42 -5.31 0.49
C PRO A 185 8.72 -5.50 -0.28
N SER A 186 9.38 -6.66 -0.15
CA SER A 186 10.61 -6.98 -0.89
C SER A 186 10.42 -7.19 -2.40
N THR A 187 9.18 -7.35 -2.85
CA THR A 187 8.83 -7.53 -4.27
C THR A 187 8.37 -6.24 -4.95
N ILE A 188 8.31 -5.14 -4.20
CA ILE A 188 7.83 -3.86 -4.72
C ILE A 188 8.93 -3.19 -5.55
N HIS A 189 8.59 -2.80 -6.76
CA HIS A 189 9.47 -2.04 -7.65
C HIS A 189 9.10 -0.56 -7.65
N ALA A 190 10.06 0.33 -7.86
CA ALA A 190 9.84 1.78 -7.86
C ALA A 190 8.72 2.24 -8.82
N PHE A 191 8.54 1.53 -9.94
CA PHE A 191 7.47 1.84 -10.91
C PHE A 191 6.07 1.49 -10.39
N THR A 192 5.93 0.44 -9.56
CA THR A 192 4.65 -0.01 -9.00
C THR A 192 4.30 0.70 -7.69
N GLU A 193 5.26 1.37 -7.06
CA GLU A 193 5.07 2.06 -5.77
C GLU A 193 4.26 3.35 -5.90
N ASN A 194 4.36 4.02 -7.05
CA ASN A 194 3.74 5.32 -7.26
C ASN A 194 2.23 5.20 -7.50
N ASN A 195 1.46 5.97 -6.73
CA ASN A 195 0.03 6.14 -7.01
C ASN A 195 -0.17 7.12 -8.18
N LEU A 196 -0.42 6.58 -9.37
CA LEU A 196 -0.58 7.37 -10.59
C LEU A 196 -1.78 8.33 -10.52
N VAL A 197 -2.80 8.02 -9.70
CA VAL A 197 -3.95 8.91 -9.51
C VAL A 197 -3.57 10.23 -8.84
N THR A 198 -2.61 10.19 -7.92
CA THR A 198 -2.23 11.37 -7.11
C THR A 198 -0.87 11.97 -7.48
N GLU A 199 -0.01 11.22 -8.17
CA GLU A 199 1.38 11.63 -8.41
C GLU A 199 1.70 11.87 -9.87
N ALA A 200 1.00 11.20 -10.80
CA ALA A 200 1.26 11.38 -12.21
C ALA A 200 0.72 12.72 -12.73
N ARG A 201 1.37 13.24 -13.75
CA ARG A 201 0.98 14.46 -14.44
C ARG A 201 0.70 14.11 -15.89
N TYR A 202 -0.45 14.53 -16.38
CA TYR A 202 -0.91 14.27 -17.73
C TYR A 202 -1.26 15.56 -18.45
N GLU A 203 -1.03 15.61 -19.76
CA GLU A 203 -1.57 16.64 -20.63
C GLU A 203 -3.04 16.31 -20.90
N MET A 204 -3.94 17.01 -20.23
CA MET A 204 -5.37 16.70 -20.23
C MET A 204 -6.05 17.02 -21.56
N GLY A 205 -5.42 17.86 -22.39
CA GLY A 205 -5.93 18.22 -23.72
C GLY A 205 -7.37 18.72 -23.68
N SER A 206 -8.22 18.15 -24.51
CA SER A 206 -9.63 18.54 -24.63
C SER A 206 -10.49 18.32 -23.37
N THR A 207 -10.02 17.53 -22.39
CA THR A 207 -10.73 17.35 -21.12
C THR A 207 -10.85 18.68 -20.35
N LEU A 208 -9.91 19.61 -20.52
CA LEU A 208 -9.98 20.94 -19.93
C LEU A 208 -11.08 21.83 -20.53
N LYS A 209 -11.60 21.49 -21.73
CA LYS A 209 -12.71 22.27 -22.35
C LYS A 209 -13.97 22.28 -21.49
N MET A 210 -14.22 21.22 -20.70
CA MET A 210 -15.37 21.17 -19.77
C MET A 210 -15.26 22.25 -18.68
N PHE A 211 -14.08 22.46 -18.12
CA PHE A 211 -13.85 23.50 -17.12
C PHE A 211 -13.98 24.89 -17.71
N ASN A 212 -13.47 25.11 -18.94
CA ASN A 212 -13.61 26.38 -19.65
C ASN A 212 -15.08 26.67 -19.94
N ALA A 213 -15.87 25.67 -20.35
CA ALA A 213 -17.30 25.83 -20.58
C ALA A 213 -18.04 26.14 -19.28
N ALA A 214 -17.75 25.42 -18.19
CA ALA A 214 -18.36 25.68 -16.88
C ALA A 214 -18.08 27.10 -16.41
N LEU A 215 -16.84 27.58 -16.49
CA LEU A 215 -16.44 28.93 -16.16
C LEU A 215 -17.16 29.98 -17.03
N ALA A 216 -17.27 29.75 -18.34
CA ALA A 216 -17.95 30.62 -19.24
C ALA A 216 -19.44 30.74 -18.89
N PHE A 217 -20.11 29.66 -18.51
CA PHE A 217 -21.52 29.68 -18.09
C PHE A 217 -21.72 30.37 -16.75
N GLU A 218 -20.78 30.21 -15.81
CA GLU A 218 -20.83 30.91 -14.53
C GLU A 218 -20.65 32.42 -14.67
N LEU A 219 -19.67 32.85 -15.46
CA LEU A 219 -19.40 34.26 -15.68
C LEU A 219 -20.47 34.95 -16.55
N LYS A 220 -21.04 34.24 -17.53
CA LYS A 220 -22.02 34.81 -18.47
C LYS A 220 -22.95 33.74 -19.02
N SER A 221 -24.05 33.50 -18.33
CA SER A 221 -25.07 32.50 -18.71
C SER A 221 -25.60 32.61 -20.14
N SER A 222 -25.59 33.83 -20.74
CA SER A 222 -26.03 34.06 -22.12
C SER A 222 -25.14 33.35 -23.17
N VAL A 223 -23.92 32.89 -22.80
CA VAL A 223 -23.01 32.13 -23.70
C VAL A 223 -23.63 30.82 -24.16
N ILE A 224 -24.51 30.19 -23.34
CA ILE A 224 -25.21 28.95 -23.68
C ILE A 224 -26.03 29.09 -25.00
N LYS A 225 -26.59 30.28 -25.25
CA LYS A 225 -27.42 30.55 -26.44
C LYS A 225 -26.63 31.14 -27.61
N LYS A 226 -25.35 31.43 -27.43
CA LYS A 226 -24.50 32.04 -28.44
C LYS A 226 -24.11 31.03 -29.51
N LYS A 227 -24.35 31.35 -30.76
CA LYS A 227 -23.83 30.59 -31.90
C LYS A 227 -22.45 31.12 -32.29
N PHE A 228 -21.53 30.24 -32.55
CA PHE A 228 -20.18 30.54 -33.00
C PHE A 228 -20.03 30.01 -34.43
N ASP A 229 -19.49 30.81 -35.34
CA ASP A 229 -19.11 30.36 -36.68
C ASP A 229 -17.71 29.74 -36.59
N ILE A 230 -17.64 28.43 -36.82
CA ILE A 230 -16.40 27.63 -36.78
C ILE A 230 -15.90 27.25 -38.17
N SER A 231 -16.54 27.73 -39.24
CA SER A 231 -16.25 27.33 -40.64
C SER A 231 -14.83 27.68 -41.11
N LYS A 232 -14.18 28.67 -40.50
CA LYS A 232 -12.84 29.14 -40.86
C LYS A 232 -11.74 28.72 -39.87
N GLY A 233 -12.06 27.89 -38.90
CA GLY A 233 -11.14 27.58 -37.81
C GLY A 233 -10.86 28.80 -36.91
N TYR A 234 -10.08 28.58 -35.84
CA TYR A 234 -9.67 29.67 -34.93
C TYR A 234 -8.17 29.94 -35.08
N GLN A 235 -7.80 31.11 -35.48
CA GLN A 235 -6.41 31.50 -35.66
C GLN A 235 -5.82 31.92 -34.31
N LEU A 236 -4.90 31.09 -33.78
CA LEU A 236 -4.21 31.33 -32.53
C LEU A 236 -3.06 32.31 -32.69
N THR A 237 -2.30 32.16 -33.77
CA THR A 237 -1.17 33.02 -34.13
C THR A 237 -1.09 33.16 -35.65
N ASN A 238 -0.23 34.05 -36.14
CA ASN A 238 -0.01 34.20 -37.59
C ASN A 238 0.45 32.91 -38.32
N LYS A 239 0.78 31.83 -37.54
CA LYS A 239 1.32 30.58 -38.09
C LYS A 239 0.54 29.33 -37.66
N SER A 240 -0.47 29.45 -36.78
CA SER A 240 -1.24 28.32 -36.28
C SER A 240 -2.73 28.57 -36.23
N THR A 241 -3.49 27.66 -36.85
CA THR A 241 -4.95 27.68 -36.87
C THR A 241 -5.45 26.37 -36.22
N ILE A 242 -6.43 26.49 -35.32
CA ILE A 242 -7.15 25.31 -34.80
C ILE A 242 -8.35 25.07 -35.71
N ASN A 243 -8.42 23.89 -36.29
CA ASN A 243 -9.58 23.38 -37.03
C ASN A 243 -10.21 22.26 -36.19
N ASP A 244 -11.54 22.23 -36.16
CA ASP A 244 -12.28 21.09 -35.57
C ASP A 244 -12.38 19.95 -36.58
#